data_1ece7239c0c986b22dfb638bacb22a72
#
_entry.id   1ece7239c0c986b22dfb638bacb22a72
#
_cell.length_a   1.000
_cell.length_b   1.000
_cell.length_c   1.000
_cell.angle_alpha   90.00
_cell.angle_beta   90.00
_cell.angle_gamma   90.00
#
_symmetry.space_group_name_H-M   'P 1'
#
loop_
_entity.id
_entity.type
_entity.pdbx_description
1 polymer ?
#
loop_
_entity_poly.entity_id
_entity_poly.type
_entity_poly.pdbx_seq_one_letter_code
_entity_poly.pdbx_strand_id
1 'polypeptide(L)'
;MSVEVSWFSALCDDDYRYLGVHDPDLKSSWAHCSSITTTADRLGYDSILLPSGYQLGIDSVAFAGGIAPITEQIRLLVAVRCGELWVPQLARQLATLDQMLAGRLSINIISSDIPGETMASEPRYQRTRETMMALRQLLNGEAVAMQGEFLNLEIDPPNARTVSGNSPLFYFGGLSEPARDVAAECSDVFLMWPGTLPEVDAILTDMRKRAADY
;
A
#
# COMPACT_ATOMS: atom_id res chain seq x y z
N MET A 1 -5.04 -22.21 10.85
CA MET A 1 -4.55 -20.99 10.15
C MET A 1 -5.09 -21.05 8.74
N SER A 2 -5.82 -20.05 8.29
CA SER A 2 -6.16 -19.87 6.87
C SER A 2 -5.00 -19.16 6.20
N VAL A 3 -4.66 -19.56 5.00
CA VAL A 3 -3.67 -18.88 4.15
C VAL A 3 -4.46 -18.03 3.16
N GLU A 4 -4.16 -16.73 3.08
CA GLU A 4 -4.69 -15.85 2.05
C GLU A 4 -3.80 -15.94 0.82
N VAL A 5 -4.39 -16.02 -0.36
CA VAL A 5 -3.67 -16.08 -1.63
C VAL A 5 -3.96 -14.82 -2.43
N SER A 6 -2.91 -14.07 -2.70
CA SER A 6 -2.99 -12.81 -3.42
C SER A 6 -2.34 -12.90 -4.80
N TRP A 7 -2.79 -12.08 -5.73
CA TRP A 7 -2.20 -11.92 -7.04
C TRP A 7 -1.46 -10.58 -7.15
N PHE A 8 -0.72 -10.39 -8.24
CA PHE A 8 -0.01 -9.16 -8.56
C PHE A 8 -0.51 -8.62 -9.91
N SER A 9 -0.84 -7.33 -9.97
CA SER A 9 -1.26 -6.68 -11.21
C SER A 9 -0.09 -5.99 -11.90
N ALA A 10 0.01 -6.16 -13.21
CA ALA A 10 1.09 -5.62 -14.04
C ALA A 10 0.93 -4.12 -14.32
N LEU A 11 0.80 -3.27 -13.29
CA LEU A 11 0.70 -1.82 -13.45
C LEU A 11 2.04 -1.15 -13.81
N CYS A 12 3.15 -1.88 -13.79
CA CYS A 12 4.51 -1.36 -13.97
C CYS A 12 5.16 -1.71 -15.31
N ASP A 13 4.40 -2.10 -16.34
CA ASP A 13 4.89 -2.49 -17.67
C ASP A 13 5.91 -3.65 -17.64
N ASP A 14 5.79 -4.57 -16.70
CA ASP A 14 6.74 -5.65 -16.43
C ASP A 14 6.14 -7.05 -16.54
N ASP A 15 5.03 -7.20 -17.25
CA ASP A 15 4.34 -8.48 -17.37
C ASP A 15 5.00 -9.43 -18.35
N TYR A 16 4.68 -10.71 -18.21
CA TYR A 16 5.29 -11.81 -18.93
C TYR A 16 4.22 -12.70 -19.58
N ARG A 17 4.43 -13.07 -20.85
CA ARG A 17 3.62 -14.10 -21.51
C ARG A 17 3.97 -15.50 -21.02
N TYR A 18 5.27 -15.72 -20.78
CA TYR A 18 5.82 -16.97 -20.25
C TYR A 18 6.72 -16.65 -19.07
N LEU A 19 6.75 -17.53 -18.08
CA LEU A 19 7.55 -17.36 -16.86
C LEU A 19 9.02 -16.99 -17.19
N GLY A 20 9.45 -15.87 -16.68
CA GLY A 20 10.82 -15.36 -16.85
C GLY A 20 11.13 -14.75 -18.22
N VAL A 21 10.16 -14.65 -19.14
CA VAL A 21 10.35 -14.04 -20.46
C VAL A 21 9.44 -12.81 -20.56
N HIS A 22 10.05 -11.63 -20.42
CA HIS A 22 9.36 -10.36 -20.56
C HIS A 22 8.75 -10.22 -21.97
N ASP A 23 7.50 -9.80 -22.04
CA ASP A 23 6.80 -9.52 -23.28
C ASP A 23 6.57 -8.00 -23.42
N PRO A 24 7.30 -7.31 -24.31
CA PRO A 24 7.20 -5.86 -24.46
C PRO A 24 5.83 -5.38 -24.99
N ASP A 25 4.99 -6.29 -25.47
CA ASP A 25 3.64 -5.98 -25.93
C ASP A 25 2.62 -6.03 -24.79
N LEU A 26 2.97 -6.69 -23.67
CA LEU A 26 2.14 -6.75 -22.46
C LEU A 26 2.42 -5.56 -21.54
N LYS A 27 2.01 -4.38 -21.99
CA LYS A 27 2.16 -3.15 -21.22
C LYS A 27 0.99 -2.92 -20.27
N SER A 28 1.24 -2.19 -19.20
CA SER A 28 0.17 -1.72 -18.35
C SER A 28 -0.77 -0.82 -19.16
N SER A 29 -1.98 -1.28 -19.29
CA SER A 29 -3.09 -0.57 -19.92
C SER A 29 -4.35 -0.88 -19.15
N TRP A 30 -5.35 -0.02 -19.27
CA TRP A 30 -6.65 -0.31 -18.65
C TRP A 30 -7.16 -1.70 -19.04
N ALA A 31 -7.13 -2.03 -20.33
CA ALA A 31 -7.64 -3.31 -20.83
C ALA A 31 -6.88 -4.52 -20.26
N HIS A 32 -5.55 -4.45 -20.21
CA HIS A 32 -4.73 -5.56 -19.72
C HIS A 32 -4.87 -5.71 -18.19
N CYS A 33 -4.64 -4.65 -17.44
CA CYS A 33 -4.66 -4.69 -15.97
C CYS A 33 -6.07 -4.97 -15.42
N SER A 34 -7.13 -4.44 -16.04
CA SER A 34 -8.50 -4.75 -15.63
C SER A 34 -8.87 -6.21 -15.92
N SER A 35 -8.40 -6.78 -17.03
CA SER A 35 -8.59 -8.20 -17.34
C SER A 35 -7.93 -9.11 -16.29
N ILE A 36 -6.71 -8.79 -15.84
CA ILE A 36 -6.02 -9.52 -14.75
C ILE A 36 -6.84 -9.42 -13.47
N THR A 37 -7.21 -8.19 -13.07
CA THR A 37 -7.91 -7.95 -11.79
C THR A 37 -9.28 -8.62 -11.76
N THR A 38 -10.09 -8.50 -12.80
CA THR A 38 -11.41 -9.15 -12.87
C THR A 38 -11.30 -10.68 -12.97
N THR A 39 -10.22 -11.19 -13.56
CA THR A 39 -9.97 -12.63 -13.59
C THR A 39 -9.60 -13.14 -12.20
N ALA A 40 -8.74 -12.43 -11.47
CA ALA A 40 -8.38 -12.78 -10.09
C ALA A 40 -9.62 -12.74 -9.16
N ASP A 41 -10.47 -11.73 -9.30
CA ASP A 41 -11.75 -11.63 -8.58
C ASP A 41 -12.64 -12.85 -8.84
N ARG A 42 -12.87 -13.18 -10.12
CA ARG A 42 -13.68 -14.33 -10.53
C ARG A 42 -13.11 -15.69 -10.07
N LEU A 43 -11.78 -15.81 -9.97
CA LEU A 43 -11.11 -17.02 -9.52
C LEU A 43 -11.03 -17.14 -8.00
N GLY A 44 -11.47 -16.13 -7.25
CA GLY A 44 -11.57 -16.16 -5.79
C GLY A 44 -10.24 -15.93 -5.08
N TYR A 45 -9.33 -15.15 -5.67
CA TYR A 45 -8.17 -14.65 -4.94
C TYR A 45 -8.61 -13.70 -3.82
N ASP A 46 -7.95 -13.77 -2.67
CA ASP A 46 -8.29 -12.95 -1.50
C ASP A 46 -7.98 -11.46 -1.74
N SER A 47 -6.87 -11.17 -2.42
CA SER A 47 -6.49 -9.81 -2.77
C SER A 47 -5.63 -9.74 -4.03
N ILE A 48 -5.46 -8.52 -4.54
CA ILE A 48 -4.52 -8.22 -5.61
C ILE A 48 -3.71 -6.97 -5.27
N LEU A 49 -2.39 -7.07 -5.36
CA LEU A 49 -1.49 -5.93 -5.20
C LEU A 49 -1.49 -5.07 -6.48
N LEU A 50 -1.79 -3.80 -6.30
CA LEU A 50 -1.67 -2.75 -7.31
C LEU A 50 -0.39 -1.95 -7.04
N PRO A 51 0.73 -2.27 -7.70
CA PRO A 51 2.00 -1.59 -7.47
C PRO A 51 1.98 -0.15 -7.97
N SER A 52 2.90 0.67 -7.48
CA SER A 52 3.07 2.07 -7.87
C SER A 52 4.49 2.33 -8.34
N GLY A 53 4.61 3.04 -9.46
CA GLY A 53 5.87 3.54 -9.99
C GLY A 53 5.63 4.78 -10.84
N TYR A 54 6.40 5.84 -10.60
CA TYR A 54 6.19 7.13 -11.29
C TYR A 54 6.41 7.06 -12.80
N GLN A 55 7.46 6.36 -13.23
CA GLN A 55 7.84 6.30 -14.64
C GLN A 55 7.27 5.10 -15.39
N LEU A 56 6.62 4.19 -14.67
CA LEU A 56 6.18 2.92 -15.21
C LEU A 56 4.71 2.71 -14.92
N GLY A 57 3.92 2.48 -15.96
CA GLY A 57 2.58 1.96 -15.86
C GLY A 57 1.49 2.97 -15.53
N ILE A 58 0.46 2.47 -14.91
CA ILE A 58 -0.78 3.17 -14.56
C ILE A 58 -0.72 3.57 -13.08
N ASP A 59 -1.26 4.75 -12.74
CA ASP A 59 -1.43 5.15 -11.35
C ASP A 59 -2.33 4.19 -10.58
N SER A 60 -1.84 3.71 -9.42
CA SER A 60 -2.49 2.67 -8.63
C SER A 60 -3.83 3.12 -8.03
N VAL A 61 -3.93 4.36 -7.55
CA VAL A 61 -5.14 4.90 -6.92
C VAL A 61 -6.20 5.20 -7.98
N ALA A 62 -5.79 5.79 -9.11
CA ALA A 62 -6.69 6.05 -10.24
C ALA A 62 -7.23 4.74 -10.84
N PHE A 63 -6.36 3.73 -11.02
CA PHE A 63 -6.77 2.41 -11.48
C PHE A 63 -7.74 1.75 -10.50
N ALA A 64 -7.43 1.77 -9.19
CA ALA A 64 -8.29 1.21 -8.15
C ALA A 64 -9.69 1.83 -8.17
N GLY A 65 -9.79 3.16 -8.34
CA GLY A 65 -11.08 3.85 -8.48
C GLY A 65 -11.88 3.40 -9.72
N GLY A 66 -11.19 3.18 -10.83
CA GLY A 66 -11.83 2.69 -12.06
C GLY A 66 -12.27 1.24 -11.98
N ILE A 67 -11.51 0.36 -11.31
CA ILE A 67 -11.81 -1.07 -11.22
C ILE A 67 -12.83 -1.41 -10.12
N ALA A 68 -12.98 -0.54 -9.12
CA ALA A 68 -13.87 -0.77 -7.99
C ALA A 68 -15.30 -1.18 -8.37
N PRO A 69 -15.99 -0.50 -9.33
CA PRO A 69 -17.37 -0.84 -9.68
C PRO A 69 -17.53 -2.13 -10.49
N ILE A 70 -16.45 -2.74 -10.95
CA ILE A 70 -16.50 -3.97 -11.78
C ILE A 70 -15.83 -5.18 -11.10
N THR A 71 -15.52 -5.06 -9.82
CA THR A 71 -15.03 -6.14 -8.95
C THR A 71 -15.99 -6.34 -7.77
N GLU A 72 -16.19 -7.60 -7.33
CA GLU A 72 -17.19 -7.94 -6.33
C GLU A 72 -16.61 -8.39 -4.99
N GLN A 73 -15.56 -9.19 -4.99
CA GLN A 73 -15.05 -9.88 -3.80
C GLN A 73 -13.60 -9.56 -3.46
N ILE A 74 -12.76 -9.38 -4.48
CA ILE A 74 -11.33 -9.22 -4.29
C ILE A 74 -11.01 -7.93 -3.53
N ARG A 75 -10.11 -8.03 -2.54
CA ARG A 75 -9.56 -6.87 -1.85
C ARG A 75 -8.46 -6.25 -2.72
N LEU A 76 -8.45 -4.94 -2.84
CA LEU A 76 -7.39 -4.23 -3.53
C LEU A 76 -6.35 -3.76 -2.51
N LEU A 77 -5.12 -4.25 -2.64
CA LEU A 77 -3.95 -3.78 -1.90
C LEU A 77 -3.28 -2.68 -2.73
N VAL A 78 -3.67 -1.43 -2.47
CA VAL A 78 -3.29 -0.28 -3.28
C VAL A 78 -1.99 0.33 -2.76
N ALA A 79 -0.96 0.36 -3.61
CA ALA A 79 0.31 0.98 -3.26
C ALA A 79 0.20 2.51 -3.31
N VAL A 80 0.65 3.16 -2.23
CA VAL A 80 0.77 4.63 -2.11
C VAL A 80 2.17 5.00 -1.62
N ARG A 81 2.77 6.01 -2.24
CA ARG A 81 4.12 6.46 -1.90
C ARG A 81 4.06 7.65 -0.98
N CYS A 82 4.78 7.56 0.16
CA CYS A 82 4.87 8.67 1.12
C CYS A 82 5.63 9.85 0.52
N GLY A 83 5.00 11.04 0.56
CA GLY A 83 5.56 12.30 0.06
C GLY A 83 5.06 12.72 -1.32
N GLU A 84 4.43 11.85 -2.11
CA GLU A 84 3.85 12.23 -3.42
C GLU A 84 2.59 13.09 -3.27
N LEU A 85 1.77 12.81 -2.27
CA LEU A 85 0.53 13.54 -2.02
C LEU A 85 0.50 14.12 -0.61
N TRP A 86 -0.14 15.27 -0.47
CA TRP A 86 -0.44 15.86 0.81
C TRP A 86 -1.36 14.94 1.62
N VAL A 87 -0.97 14.62 2.86
CA VAL A 87 -1.60 13.57 3.67
C VAL A 87 -3.13 13.73 3.84
N PRO A 88 -3.68 14.93 4.13
CA PRO A 88 -5.13 15.14 4.19
C PRO A 88 -5.84 14.83 2.86
N GLN A 89 -5.23 15.16 1.72
CA GLN A 89 -5.81 14.85 0.43
C GLN A 89 -5.77 13.34 0.16
N LEU A 90 -4.67 12.67 0.51
CA LEU A 90 -4.55 11.21 0.40
C LEU A 90 -5.58 10.51 1.29
N ALA A 91 -5.77 10.94 2.54
CA ALA A 91 -6.78 10.40 3.44
C ALA A 91 -8.20 10.50 2.84
N ARG A 92 -8.56 11.65 2.28
CA ARG A 92 -9.85 11.85 1.61
C ARG A 92 -10.03 10.94 0.40
N GLN A 93 -8.98 10.77 -0.42
CA GLN A 93 -9.02 9.89 -1.59
C GLN A 93 -9.21 8.43 -1.17
N LEU A 94 -8.41 7.95 -0.21
CA LEU A 94 -8.47 6.57 0.25
C LEU A 94 -9.79 6.24 0.96
N ALA A 95 -10.34 7.15 1.76
CA ALA A 95 -11.66 6.98 2.36
C ALA A 95 -12.77 6.90 1.29
N THR A 96 -12.68 7.71 0.23
CA THR A 96 -13.62 7.64 -0.91
C THR A 96 -13.46 6.32 -1.67
N LEU A 97 -12.22 5.89 -1.91
CA LEU A 97 -11.93 4.64 -2.58
C LEU A 97 -12.44 3.43 -1.79
N ASP A 98 -12.31 3.45 -0.46
CA ASP A 98 -12.84 2.40 0.41
C ASP A 98 -14.37 2.29 0.31
N GLN A 99 -15.08 3.42 0.21
CA GLN A 99 -16.52 3.42 -0.05
C GLN A 99 -16.86 2.81 -1.43
N MET A 100 -16.11 3.16 -2.48
CA MET A 100 -16.30 2.60 -3.82
C MET A 100 -16.06 1.07 -3.84
N LEU A 101 -15.14 0.61 -2.99
CA LEU A 101 -14.80 -0.80 -2.82
C LEU A 101 -15.67 -1.53 -1.79
N ALA A 102 -16.63 -0.85 -1.17
CA ALA A 102 -17.46 -1.42 -0.09
C ALA A 102 -16.63 -2.07 1.04
N GLY A 103 -15.54 -1.41 1.46
CA GLY A 103 -14.67 -1.85 2.56
C GLY A 103 -13.59 -2.88 2.16
N ARG A 104 -13.35 -3.07 0.86
CA ARG A 104 -12.34 -4.02 0.34
C ARG A 104 -10.98 -3.38 0.06
N LEU A 105 -10.67 -2.23 0.67
CA LEU A 105 -9.39 -1.56 0.54
C LEU A 105 -8.38 -2.10 1.56
N SER A 106 -7.15 -2.30 1.11
CA SER A 106 -5.93 -2.34 1.94
C SER A 106 -4.87 -1.44 1.30
N ILE A 107 -3.96 -0.92 2.10
CA ILE A 107 -3.02 0.10 1.67
C ILE A 107 -1.60 -0.43 1.80
N ASN A 108 -0.86 -0.50 0.69
CA ASN A 108 0.57 -0.81 0.71
C ASN A 108 1.37 0.49 0.73
N ILE A 109 1.97 0.79 1.86
CA ILE A 109 2.78 1.99 2.06
C ILE A 109 4.17 1.78 1.44
N ILE A 110 4.57 2.71 0.57
CA ILE A 110 5.89 2.69 -0.08
C ILE A 110 6.75 3.82 0.46
N SER A 111 7.90 3.44 1.04
CA SER A 111 8.97 4.34 1.43
C SER A 111 10.08 4.28 0.39
N SER A 112 10.08 5.21 -0.55
CA SER A 112 11.07 5.30 -1.63
C SER A 112 11.29 6.76 -2.01
N ASP A 113 12.26 7.03 -2.86
CA ASP A 113 12.44 8.37 -3.42
C ASP A 113 11.20 8.78 -4.23
N ILE A 114 10.81 10.03 -4.08
CA ILE A 114 9.78 10.63 -4.93
C ILE A 114 10.44 11.28 -6.16
N PRO A 115 9.70 11.43 -7.25
CA PRO A 115 10.25 12.03 -8.47
C PRO A 115 10.88 13.39 -8.22
N GLY A 116 12.15 13.54 -8.64
CA GLY A 116 12.91 14.78 -8.48
C GLY A 116 13.55 14.98 -7.12
N GLU A 117 13.41 14.05 -6.19
CA GLU A 117 14.03 14.09 -4.87
C GLU A 117 14.87 12.84 -4.64
N THR A 118 16.00 13.01 -3.97
CA THR A 118 16.82 11.92 -3.45
C THR A 118 17.02 12.12 -1.96
N MET A 119 16.60 11.16 -1.14
CA MET A 119 16.66 11.25 0.30
C MET A 119 17.39 10.03 0.88
N ALA A 120 18.23 10.26 1.89
CA ALA A 120 18.87 9.17 2.60
C ALA A 120 17.82 8.25 3.28
N SER A 121 18.20 7.03 3.58
CA SER A 121 17.29 6.00 4.10
C SER A 121 16.60 6.43 5.39
N GLU A 122 17.36 6.89 6.38
CA GLU A 122 16.84 7.21 7.70
C GLU A 122 15.79 8.35 7.70
N PRO A 123 16.07 9.56 7.14
CA PRO A 123 15.05 10.62 7.06
C PRO A 123 13.85 10.21 6.18
N ARG A 124 14.05 9.39 5.16
CA ARG A 124 12.95 8.87 4.33
C ARG A 124 12.00 7.97 5.13
N TYR A 125 12.52 7.11 6.00
CA TYR A 125 11.67 6.31 6.88
C TYR A 125 11.03 7.15 7.99
N GLN A 126 11.69 8.21 8.48
CA GLN A 126 11.05 9.15 9.40
C GLN A 126 9.86 9.87 8.73
N ARG A 127 10.01 10.35 7.49
CA ARG A 127 8.89 10.90 6.71
C ARG A 127 7.75 9.88 6.56
N THR A 128 8.10 8.63 6.30
CA THR A 128 7.12 7.55 6.17
C THR A 128 6.37 7.31 7.48
N ARG A 129 7.05 7.28 8.60
CA ARG A 129 6.46 7.14 9.94
C ARG A 129 5.44 8.24 10.20
N GLU A 130 5.83 9.49 10.04
CA GLU A 130 4.94 10.65 10.25
C GLU A 130 3.73 10.61 9.31
N THR A 131 3.93 10.24 8.05
CA THR A 131 2.85 10.08 7.08
C THR A 131 1.88 8.97 7.50
N MET A 132 2.37 7.80 7.90
CA MET A 132 1.53 6.67 8.31
C MET A 132 0.70 7.01 9.56
N MET A 133 1.32 7.64 10.56
CA MET A 133 0.64 8.05 11.79
C MET A 133 -0.49 9.04 11.52
N ALA A 134 -0.21 10.12 10.78
CA ALA A 134 -1.22 11.12 10.43
C ALA A 134 -2.32 10.55 9.53
N LEU A 135 -1.95 9.73 8.54
CA LEU A 135 -2.91 9.10 7.64
C LEU A 135 -3.85 8.17 8.40
N ARG A 136 -3.35 7.36 9.33
CA ARG A 136 -4.14 6.46 10.16
C ARG A 136 -5.15 7.23 11.02
N GLN A 137 -4.72 8.30 11.70
CA GLN A 137 -5.62 9.15 12.50
C GLN A 137 -6.75 9.72 11.63
N LEU A 138 -6.42 10.32 10.49
CA LEU A 138 -7.43 10.88 9.59
C LEU A 138 -8.41 9.84 9.06
N LEU A 139 -7.94 8.63 8.73
CA LEU A 139 -8.79 7.52 8.26
C LEU A 139 -9.65 6.93 9.38
N ASN A 140 -9.19 6.96 10.63
CA ASN A 140 -9.99 6.63 11.82
C ASN A 140 -11.03 7.72 12.18
N GLY A 141 -10.99 8.86 11.50
CA GLY A 141 -11.88 9.97 11.79
C GLY A 141 -11.44 10.83 12.97
N GLU A 142 -10.17 10.82 13.27
CA GLU A 142 -9.53 11.57 14.35
C GLU A 142 -8.86 12.84 13.79
N ALA A 143 -8.84 13.91 14.58
CA ALA A 143 -8.07 15.11 14.27
C ALA A 143 -6.57 14.82 14.42
N VAL A 144 -5.76 15.46 13.58
CA VAL A 144 -4.31 15.40 13.67
C VAL A 144 -3.77 16.71 14.20
N ALA A 145 -2.90 16.63 15.21
CA ALA A 145 -2.08 17.73 15.70
C ALA A 145 -0.65 17.23 15.80
N MET A 146 0.12 17.35 14.71
CA MET A 146 1.48 16.83 14.58
C MET A 146 2.46 17.93 14.26
N GLN A 147 3.57 17.96 14.98
CA GLN A 147 4.73 18.78 14.72
C GLN A 147 5.95 17.87 14.57
N GLY A 148 6.10 17.30 13.37
CA GLY A 148 7.18 16.42 13.02
C GLY A 148 8.30 17.10 12.27
N GLU A 149 9.29 16.34 11.86
CA GLU A 149 10.39 16.81 11.01
C GLU A 149 9.93 17.07 9.58
N PHE A 150 9.04 16.21 9.05
CA PHE A 150 8.55 16.26 7.67
C PHE A 150 7.10 16.70 7.56
N LEU A 151 6.31 16.53 8.61
CA LEU A 151 4.90 16.84 8.60
C LEU A 151 4.51 17.73 9.77
N ASN A 152 4.13 18.97 9.45
CA ASN A 152 3.52 19.89 10.39
C ASN A 152 2.05 20.08 9.99
N LEU A 153 1.14 19.54 10.80
CA LEU A 153 -0.25 19.44 10.43
C LEU A 153 -1.14 19.59 11.66
N GLU A 154 -2.09 20.52 11.60
CA GLU A 154 -3.18 20.66 12.53
C GLU A 154 -4.50 20.73 11.74
N ILE A 155 -5.27 19.65 11.74
CA ILE A 155 -6.46 19.54 10.90
C ILE A 155 -7.46 18.52 11.46
N ASP A 156 -8.76 18.81 11.28
CA ASP A 156 -9.82 17.84 11.46
C ASP A 156 -9.84 16.79 10.34
N PRO A 157 -10.37 15.60 10.63
CA PRO A 157 -10.47 14.54 9.63
C PRO A 157 -11.41 14.93 8.48
N PRO A 158 -11.21 14.38 7.26
CA PRO A 158 -12.09 14.66 6.13
C PRO A 158 -13.52 14.17 6.42
N ASN A 159 -14.52 14.80 5.79
CA ASN A 159 -15.92 14.32 5.89
C ASN A 159 -16.13 12.95 5.25
N ALA A 160 -15.34 12.60 4.24
CA ALA A 160 -15.33 11.25 3.69
C ALA A 160 -14.80 10.26 4.74
N ARG A 161 -15.57 9.22 5.02
CA ARG A 161 -15.22 8.16 5.97
C ARG A 161 -15.05 6.84 5.24
N THR A 162 -14.23 5.96 5.78
CA THR A 162 -14.17 4.57 5.37
C THR A 162 -15.47 3.84 5.71
N VAL A 163 -15.73 2.71 5.10
CA VAL A 163 -16.95 1.92 5.35
C VAL A 163 -17.04 1.45 6.80
N SER A 164 -15.91 1.03 7.37
CA SER A 164 -15.85 0.59 8.78
C SER A 164 -15.79 1.72 9.80
N GLY A 165 -15.50 2.94 9.36
CA GLY A 165 -15.17 4.07 10.24
C GLY A 165 -13.74 4.01 10.81
N ASN A 166 -12.95 2.97 10.45
CA ASN A 166 -11.56 2.79 10.85
C ASN A 166 -10.63 2.76 9.63
N SER A 167 -9.34 2.96 9.88
CA SER A 167 -8.33 2.84 8.82
C SER A 167 -8.35 1.45 8.19
N PRO A 168 -8.27 1.32 6.86
CA PRO A 168 -7.92 0.08 6.21
C PRO A 168 -6.56 -0.44 6.70
N LEU A 169 -6.30 -1.74 6.54
CA LEU A 169 -5.03 -2.33 6.94
C LEU A 169 -3.87 -1.71 6.16
N PHE A 170 -2.82 -1.33 6.89
CA PHE A 170 -1.56 -0.88 6.33
C PHE A 170 -0.60 -2.05 6.19
N TYR A 171 -0.17 -2.28 4.97
CA TYR A 171 0.92 -3.18 4.62
C TYR A 171 2.18 -2.35 4.42
N PHE A 172 3.29 -2.80 4.98
CA PHE A 172 4.57 -2.13 4.80
C PHE A 172 5.72 -3.14 4.78
N GLY A 173 6.71 -2.88 3.93
CA GLY A 173 7.85 -3.77 3.77
C GLY A 173 9.17 -3.04 3.71
N GLY A 174 10.24 -3.75 4.06
CA GLY A 174 11.61 -3.28 4.01
C GLY A 174 12.50 -4.09 4.94
N LEU A 175 13.73 -4.36 4.52
CA LEU A 175 14.65 -5.22 5.27
C LEU A 175 15.71 -4.43 6.08
N SER A 176 15.86 -3.12 5.82
CA SER A 176 16.75 -2.28 6.61
C SER A 176 16.22 -2.11 8.04
N GLU A 177 17.10 -1.82 8.97
CA GLU A 177 16.74 -1.64 10.38
C GLU A 177 15.69 -0.52 10.55
N PRO A 178 15.87 0.70 9.98
CA PRO A 178 14.84 1.74 10.06
C PRO A 178 13.49 1.34 9.43
N ALA A 179 13.51 0.51 8.37
CA ALA A 179 12.28 0.02 7.76
C ALA A 179 11.51 -0.91 8.70
N ARG A 180 12.21 -1.82 9.37
CA ARG A 180 11.61 -2.77 10.31
C ARG A 180 11.06 -2.07 11.55
N ASP A 181 11.70 -1.00 12.03
CA ASP A 181 11.19 -0.20 13.14
C ASP A 181 9.87 0.49 12.76
N VAL A 182 9.81 1.16 11.61
CA VAL A 182 8.57 1.77 11.10
C VAL A 182 7.49 0.72 10.85
N ALA A 183 7.86 -0.44 10.31
CA ALA A 183 6.90 -1.53 10.09
C ALA A 183 6.28 -2.01 11.41
N ALA A 184 7.11 -2.23 12.42
CA ALA A 184 6.67 -2.73 13.73
C ALA A 184 5.73 -1.74 14.45
N GLU A 185 6.02 -0.44 14.35
CA GLU A 185 5.24 0.62 15.00
C GLU A 185 3.96 0.98 14.23
N CYS A 186 4.02 1.03 12.90
CA CYS A 186 2.99 1.72 12.11
C CYS A 186 2.18 0.80 11.19
N SER A 187 2.60 -0.46 10.92
CA SER A 187 1.87 -1.34 10.00
C SER A 187 1.09 -2.44 10.70
N ASP A 188 0.06 -2.92 10.02
CA ASP A 188 -0.73 -4.08 10.46
C ASP A 188 -0.18 -5.38 9.87
N VAL A 189 0.45 -5.30 8.69
CA VAL A 189 1.00 -6.44 7.97
C VAL A 189 2.40 -6.12 7.46
N PHE A 190 3.36 -6.96 7.82
CA PHE A 190 4.72 -6.84 7.32
C PHE A 190 4.87 -7.61 6.00
N LEU A 191 5.22 -6.90 4.93
CA LEU A 191 5.53 -7.46 3.62
C LEU A 191 7.02 -7.74 3.48
N MET A 192 7.36 -8.90 2.93
CA MET A 192 8.73 -9.28 2.67
C MET A 192 8.86 -10.05 1.35
N TRP A 193 10.00 -9.94 0.71
CA TRP A 193 10.34 -10.80 -0.40
C TRP A 193 10.54 -12.25 0.08
N PRO A 194 10.26 -13.23 -0.77
CA PRO A 194 10.52 -14.63 -0.44
C PRO A 194 12.02 -14.85 -0.19
N GLY A 195 12.31 -15.70 0.77
CA GLY A 195 13.66 -16.13 1.13
C GLY A 195 13.67 -17.60 1.49
N THR A 196 14.81 -18.12 1.92
CA THR A 196 14.90 -19.47 2.51
C THR A 196 14.14 -19.52 3.84
N LEU A 197 13.67 -20.69 4.24
CA LEU A 197 12.94 -20.86 5.51
C LEU A 197 13.70 -20.30 6.72
N PRO A 198 15.04 -20.51 6.89
CA PRO A 198 15.77 -19.90 7.98
C PRO A 198 15.82 -18.38 7.95
N GLU A 199 15.94 -17.76 6.76
CA GLU A 199 15.92 -16.29 6.59
C GLU A 199 14.55 -15.71 6.96
N VAL A 200 13.49 -16.33 6.47
CA VAL A 200 12.11 -15.93 6.80
C VAL A 200 11.86 -16.04 8.30
N ASP A 201 12.26 -17.14 8.94
CA ASP A 201 12.07 -17.36 10.38
C ASP A 201 12.85 -16.31 11.22
N ALA A 202 14.08 -16.00 10.82
CA ALA A 202 14.88 -14.97 11.48
C ALA A 202 14.21 -13.59 11.40
N ILE A 203 13.72 -13.20 10.22
CA ILE A 203 13.02 -11.92 10.02
C ILE A 203 11.72 -11.88 10.83
N LEU A 204 10.91 -12.94 10.79
CA LEU A 204 9.66 -12.98 11.55
C LEU A 204 9.90 -12.94 13.06
N THR A 205 10.96 -13.58 13.54
CA THR A 205 11.36 -13.53 14.97
C THR A 205 11.75 -12.11 15.38
N ASP A 206 12.56 -11.42 14.57
CA ASP A 206 12.94 -10.03 14.81
C ASP A 206 11.71 -9.10 14.78
N MET A 207 10.85 -9.25 13.79
CA MET A 207 9.63 -8.42 13.66
C MET A 207 8.66 -8.61 14.84
N ARG A 208 8.47 -9.85 15.31
CA ARG A 208 7.64 -10.12 16.49
C ARG A 208 8.22 -9.48 17.75
N LYS A 209 9.55 -9.50 17.89
CA LYS A 209 10.22 -8.84 19.02
C LYS A 209 10.02 -7.33 18.98
N ARG A 210 10.22 -6.68 17.83
CA ARG A 210 10.01 -5.23 17.67
C ARG A 210 8.55 -4.82 17.90
N ALA A 211 7.61 -5.57 17.34
CA ALA A 211 6.18 -5.30 17.49
C ALA A 211 5.66 -5.50 18.93
N ALA A 212 6.39 -6.20 19.79
CA ALA A 212 6.02 -6.36 21.19
C ALA A 212 6.29 -5.10 22.05
N ASP A 213 7.01 -4.12 21.50
CA ASP A 213 7.32 -2.85 22.16
C ASP A 213 6.22 -1.79 21.92
N TYR A 214 5.25 -2.08 21.03
CA TYR A 214 4.13 -1.22 20.65
C TYR A 214 2.77 -1.89 20.92
#